data_5b21c185e3ac091b243c2581f8a7867f
#
_entry.id   5b21c185e3ac091b243c2581f8a7867f
#
_cell.length_a   1.000
_cell.length_b   1.000
_cell.length_c   1.000
_cell.angle_alpha   90.00
_cell.angle_beta   90.00
_cell.angle_gamma   90.00
#
_symmetry.space_group_name_H-M   'P 1'
#
loop_
_entity.id
_entity.type
_entity.pdbx_description
1 polymer ?
#
loop_
_entity_poly.entity_id
_entity_poly.type
_entity_poly.pdbx_seq_one_letter_code
_entity_poly.pdbx_strand_id
1 'polypeptide(L)'
;MTQAIVSDYGQFLAGKLRAHQAHGVPTESVITADLFPHQVAITQWAARKGRAAIFADTGLGKTRMQLRWAQAIHRTTGADVLILAPLAVAQQTAAEGAAIGVPVTHARDRSWVTPGITITNYDRLHRFDAERFGAIVLDESSIIKHHDAKTLALLIETFHATPYRLCATATPAPNDWTELGTHAEFLGICSRQEMLSEFFVHDGGKTQDWRLKGHARAAFWRWVASWGAMLRSPADLGFDDAAYRLPPLRVKQITVESDAAVAAGELFAREAQTLSERRQARRDSMRHRVAACADLANSIREPWVVWCELNAEGEALRTAIPDAVEIRGADTPEHKEQALADFAAGRIRVLITKPSIAGFGLNWQHCRRIGFVGVTDSWEAYYQAIRRCWRFGQTQPVHAYLFVSEQEGAVRANLERKDRDAERLFAELSAETAAAVRDEVLGQARQSNPYAPGAPLRLPTFLTPRRAA
;
A
#
# COMPACT_ATOMS: atom_id res chain seq x y z
N MET A 1 14.26 -46.98 -19.40
CA MET A 1 13.08 -46.08 -19.64
C MET A 1 12.38 -45.61 -18.35
N THR A 2 12.31 -46.39 -17.29
CA THR A 2 11.61 -46.03 -16.04
C THR A 2 12.29 -44.89 -15.24
N GLN A 3 13.59 -44.74 -15.32
CA GLN A 3 14.34 -43.65 -14.64
C GLN A 3 14.11 -42.28 -15.28
N ALA A 4 13.89 -42.19 -16.60
CA ALA A 4 13.65 -40.93 -17.29
C ALA A 4 12.27 -40.31 -16.97
N ILE A 5 11.23 -41.17 -16.80
CA ILE A 5 9.87 -40.72 -16.49
C ILE A 5 9.75 -40.19 -15.07
N VAL A 6 10.50 -40.79 -14.10
CA VAL A 6 10.52 -40.34 -12.71
C VAL A 6 11.27 -39.01 -12.56
N SER A 7 12.29 -38.76 -13.39
CA SER A 7 13.03 -37.51 -13.39
C SER A 7 12.16 -36.35 -13.96
N ASP A 8 11.37 -36.60 -14.99
CA ASP A 8 10.52 -35.63 -15.66
C ASP A 8 9.31 -35.22 -14.78
N TYR A 9 8.71 -36.20 -14.06
CA TYR A 9 7.64 -35.90 -13.10
C TYR A 9 8.18 -35.22 -11.83
N GLY A 10 9.37 -35.55 -11.38
CA GLY A 10 10.05 -34.88 -10.27
C GLY A 10 10.40 -33.42 -10.64
N GLN A 11 10.87 -33.17 -11.87
CA GLN A 11 11.10 -31.81 -12.39
C GLN A 11 9.79 -31.05 -12.61
N PHE A 12 8.73 -31.70 -13.05
CA PHE A 12 7.39 -31.13 -13.18
C PHE A 12 6.80 -30.72 -11.82
N LEU A 13 6.94 -31.57 -10.78
CA LEU A 13 6.52 -31.25 -9.42
C LEU A 13 7.40 -30.16 -8.78
N ALA A 14 8.71 -30.19 -8.99
CA ALA A 14 9.61 -29.12 -8.56
C ALA A 14 9.31 -27.80 -9.27
N GLY A 15 8.86 -27.85 -10.52
CA GLY A 15 8.37 -26.69 -11.26
C GLY A 15 7.04 -26.13 -10.74
N LYS A 16 6.19 -26.94 -10.12
CA LYS A 16 4.92 -26.52 -9.48
C LYS A 16 5.12 -25.92 -8.09
N LEU A 17 6.17 -26.29 -7.38
CA LEU A 17 6.53 -25.72 -6.07
C LEU A 17 7.48 -24.52 -6.23
N ARG A 18 7.18 -23.59 -7.15
CA ARG A 18 8.00 -22.40 -7.39
C ARG A 18 7.94 -21.42 -6.22
N ALA A 19 8.61 -21.74 -5.12
CA ALA A 19 9.11 -20.69 -4.23
C ALA A 19 10.06 -19.81 -5.04
N HIS A 20 9.86 -18.49 -4.97
CA HIS A 20 10.73 -17.55 -5.67
C HIS A 20 12.19 -17.72 -5.23
N GLN A 21 13.07 -18.08 -6.17
CA GLN A 21 14.49 -18.26 -5.87
C GLN A 21 15.17 -16.90 -5.66
N ALA A 22 16.00 -16.83 -4.62
CA ALA A 22 16.78 -15.64 -4.34
C ALA A 22 17.88 -15.44 -5.41
N HIS A 23 17.93 -14.24 -5.99
CA HIS A 23 18.94 -13.83 -6.96
C HIS A 23 19.45 -12.40 -6.67
N GLY A 24 19.25 -11.94 -5.43
CA GLY A 24 19.60 -10.61 -4.98
C GLY A 24 21.06 -10.48 -4.55
N VAL A 25 21.30 -9.60 -3.60
CA VAL A 25 22.63 -9.30 -3.07
C VAL A 25 22.80 -9.86 -1.66
N PRO A 26 24.04 -10.06 -1.18
CA PRO A 26 24.29 -10.55 0.17
C PRO A 26 23.66 -9.67 1.25
N THR A 27 23.21 -10.28 2.33
CA THR A 27 22.55 -9.59 3.45
C THR A 27 23.48 -8.57 4.14
N GLU A 28 24.78 -8.83 4.13
CA GLU A 28 25.82 -7.99 4.71
C GLU A 28 26.02 -6.67 3.94
N SER A 29 25.49 -6.58 2.72
CA SER A 29 25.50 -5.34 1.93
C SER A 29 24.56 -4.26 2.50
N VAL A 30 23.59 -4.66 3.33
CA VAL A 30 22.61 -3.75 3.94
C VAL A 30 23.22 -3.07 5.16
N ILE A 31 23.27 -1.72 5.13
CA ILE A 31 23.66 -0.93 6.31
C ILE A 31 22.47 -0.90 7.28
N THR A 32 22.72 -1.28 8.53
CA THR A 32 21.67 -1.54 9.53
C THR A 32 21.64 -0.55 10.69
N ALA A 33 22.63 0.33 10.80
CA ALA A 33 22.85 1.18 11.98
C ALA A 33 21.66 2.11 12.37
N ASP A 34 20.83 2.47 11.40
CA ASP A 34 19.67 3.35 11.56
C ASP A 34 18.32 2.61 11.44
N LEU A 35 18.36 1.29 11.35
CA LEU A 35 17.18 0.44 11.21
C LEU A 35 16.80 -0.22 12.54
N PHE A 36 15.50 -0.30 12.82
CA PHE A 36 14.99 -1.14 13.90
C PHE A 36 15.12 -2.64 13.55
N PRO A 37 15.15 -3.55 14.56
CA PRO A 37 15.40 -4.98 14.33
C PRO A 37 14.52 -5.63 13.25
N HIS A 38 13.21 -5.34 13.24
CA HIS A 38 12.29 -5.87 12.20
C HIS A 38 12.60 -5.28 10.82
N GLN A 39 13.01 -4.01 10.75
CA GLN A 39 13.40 -3.37 9.48
C GLN A 39 14.68 -3.99 8.94
N VAL A 40 15.66 -4.29 9.82
CA VAL A 40 16.89 -5.02 9.45
C VAL A 40 16.53 -6.33 8.79
N ALA A 41 15.74 -7.16 9.50
CA ALA A 41 15.38 -8.50 9.04
C ALA A 41 14.70 -8.46 7.66
N ILE A 42 13.70 -7.57 7.48
CA ILE A 42 12.96 -7.43 6.22
C ILE A 42 13.85 -6.91 5.09
N THR A 43 14.66 -5.88 5.36
CA THR A 43 15.52 -5.28 4.33
C THR A 43 16.57 -6.26 3.84
N GLN A 44 17.20 -7.01 4.75
CA GLN A 44 18.15 -8.06 4.43
C GLN A 44 17.50 -9.19 3.63
N TRP A 45 16.30 -9.61 4.03
CA TRP A 45 15.52 -10.61 3.29
C TRP A 45 15.20 -10.11 1.87
N ALA A 46 14.69 -8.89 1.73
CA ALA A 46 14.35 -8.31 0.42
C ALA A 46 15.60 -8.13 -0.47
N ALA A 47 16.74 -7.74 0.11
CA ALA A 47 18.00 -7.64 -0.60
C ALA A 47 18.47 -8.98 -1.13
N ARG A 48 18.40 -10.04 -0.31
CA ARG A 48 18.74 -11.41 -0.71
C ARG A 48 17.78 -11.95 -1.79
N LYS A 49 16.47 -11.61 -1.71
CA LYS A 49 15.49 -12.02 -2.74
C LYS A 49 15.75 -11.33 -4.08
N GLY A 50 16.13 -10.07 -4.11
CA GLY A 50 16.34 -9.27 -5.31
C GLY A 50 15.03 -8.78 -5.95
N ARG A 51 13.98 -9.62 -5.93
CA ARG A 51 12.61 -9.28 -6.30
C ARG A 51 11.71 -9.60 -5.13
N ALA A 52 11.14 -8.57 -4.50
CA ALA A 52 10.39 -8.72 -3.27
C ALA A 52 9.31 -7.66 -3.11
N ALA A 53 8.35 -7.93 -2.24
CA ALA A 53 7.38 -6.95 -1.78
C ALA A 53 7.46 -6.77 -0.25
N ILE A 54 7.44 -5.52 0.20
CA ILE A 54 7.34 -5.14 1.61
C ILE A 54 5.94 -4.60 1.86
N PHE A 55 5.06 -5.46 2.34
CA PHE A 55 3.69 -5.14 2.70
C PHE A 55 3.62 -4.86 4.20
N ALA A 56 4.11 -3.69 4.59
CA ALA A 56 4.19 -3.28 5.98
C ALA A 56 3.19 -2.15 6.27
N ASP A 57 2.51 -2.21 7.41
CA ASP A 57 1.56 -1.18 7.80
C ASP A 57 2.21 0.22 7.87
N THR A 58 1.38 1.23 7.90
CA THR A 58 1.81 2.64 7.94
C THR A 58 2.60 2.90 9.24
N GLY A 59 3.77 3.55 9.11
CA GLY A 59 4.61 3.85 10.28
C GLY A 59 5.69 2.82 10.59
N LEU A 60 5.69 1.66 9.92
CA LEU A 60 6.74 0.63 10.12
C LEU A 60 8.07 0.94 9.42
N GLY A 61 8.20 2.10 8.79
CA GLY A 61 9.47 2.57 8.23
C GLY A 61 9.80 2.04 6.83
N LYS A 62 8.77 1.80 5.99
CA LYS A 62 8.95 1.39 4.58
C LYS A 62 9.97 2.23 3.83
N THR A 63 9.94 3.55 3.97
CA THR A 63 10.87 4.46 3.29
C THR A 63 12.33 4.14 3.61
N ARG A 64 12.69 3.93 4.88
CA ARG A 64 14.06 3.55 5.27
C ARG A 64 14.45 2.19 4.73
N MET A 65 13.56 1.21 4.80
CA MET A 65 13.82 -0.12 4.22
C MET A 65 14.07 -0.05 2.72
N GLN A 66 13.27 0.71 1.97
CA GLN A 66 13.45 0.95 0.53
C GLN A 66 14.79 1.63 0.21
N LEU A 67 15.13 2.67 0.96
CA LEU A 67 16.40 3.41 0.78
C LEU A 67 17.61 2.53 1.05
N ARG A 68 17.58 1.75 2.13
CA ARG A 68 18.68 0.83 2.46
C ARG A 68 18.78 -0.34 1.49
N TRP A 69 17.64 -0.85 0.99
CA TRP A 69 17.61 -1.83 -0.09
C TRP A 69 18.22 -1.26 -1.37
N ALA A 70 17.80 -0.07 -1.80
CA ALA A 70 18.30 0.59 -2.98
C ALA A 70 19.82 0.85 -2.89
N GLN A 71 20.28 1.30 -1.72
CA GLN A 71 21.71 1.51 -1.47
C GLN A 71 22.51 0.20 -1.54
N ALA A 72 21.98 -0.89 -0.96
CA ALA A 72 22.64 -2.20 -0.99
C ALA A 72 22.78 -2.72 -2.42
N ILE A 73 21.73 -2.62 -3.24
CA ILE A 73 21.77 -2.99 -4.66
C ILE A 73 22.82 -2.13 -5.40
N HIS A 74 22.73 -0.80 -5.29
CA HIS A 74 23.68 0.08 -5.99
C HIS A 74 25.14 -0.19 -5.61
N ARG A 75 25.43 -0.29 -4.32
CA ARG A 75 26.82 -0.53 -3.83
C ARG A 75 27.38 -1.86 -4.25
N THR A 76 26.55 -2.90 -4.34
CA THR A 76 27.01 -4.26 -4.64
C THR A 76 27.14 -4.50 -6.13
N THR A 77 26.23 -3.92 -6.93
CA THR A 77 26.14 -4.23 -8.37
C THR A 77 26.59 -3.09 -9.28
N GLY A 78 26.72 -1.88 -8.75
CA GLY A 78 26.94 -0.66 -9.55
C GLY A 78 25.70 -0.18 -10.31
N ALA A 79 24.57 -0.88 -10.20
CA ALA A 79 23.35 -0.53 -10.92
C ALA A 79 22.72 0.77 -10.38
N ASP A 80 22.26 1.63 -11.28
CA ASP A 80 21.43 2.77 -10.91
C ASP A 80 20.05 2.28 -10.49
N VAL A 81 19.47 2.94 -9.47
CA VAL A 81 18.16 2.59 -8.88
C VAL A 81 17.17 3.71 -9.14
N LEU A 82 16.00 3.37 -9.67
CA LEU A 82 14.87 4.29 -9.78
C LEU A 82 13.86 3.99 -8.67
N ILE A 83 13.41 5.03 -7.97
CA ILE A 83 12.25 4.95 -7.05
C ILE A 83 11.10 5.72 -7.68
N LEU A 84 9.99 5.04 -7.92
CA LEU A 84 8.73 5.66 -8.30
C LEU A 84 7.87 5.85 -7.06
N ALA A 85 7.48 7.08 -6.77
CA ALA A 85 6.69 7.43 -5.61
C ALA A 85 5.54 8.39 -5.99
N PRO A 86 4.47 8.52 -5.18
CA PRO A 86 3.51 9.60 -5.33
C PRO A 86 4.20 10.98 -5.25
N LEU A 87 3.69 11.96 -5.99
CA LEU A 87 4.32 13.30 -6.12
C LEU A 87 4.70 13.91 -4.75
N ALA A 88 3.79 13.84 -3.79
CA ALA A 88 3.96 14.41 -2.46
C ALA A 88 5.07 13.75 -1.62
N VAL A 89 5.52 12.55 -1.99
CA VAL A 89 6.44 11.71 -1.20
C VAL A 89 7.88 11.86 -1.65
N ALA A 90 8.11 12.16 -2.92
CA ALA A 90 9.44 12.12 -3.51
C ALA A 90 10.44 13.06 -2.79
N GLN A 91 10.03 14.28 -2.49
CA GLN A 91 10.88 15.23 -1.76
C GLN A 91 11.17 14.78 -0.33
N GLN A 92 10.17 14.26 0.39
CA GLN A 92 10.34 13.75 1.75
C GLN A 92 11.28 12.53 1.77
N THR A 93 11.14 11.61 0.81
CA THR A 93 12.02 10.43 0.71
C THR A 93 13.47 10.84 0.43
N ALA A 94 13.69 11.84 -0.44
CA ALA A 94 15.03 12.38 -0.68
C ALA A 94 15.61 13.04 0.59
N ALA A 95 14.83 13.80 1.33
CA ALA A 95 15.25 14.40 2.60
C ALA A 95 15.55 13.34 3.67
N GLU A 96 14.73 12.30 3.79
CA GLU A 96 14.99 11.18 4.69
C GLU A 96 16.24 10.40 4.29
N GLY A 97 16.46 10.22 2.99
CA GLY A 97 17.71 9.65 2.46
C GLY A 97 18.94 10.44 2.88
N ALA A 98 18.92 11.75 2.71
CA ALA A 98 20.00 12.64 3.15
C ALA A 98 20.29 12.52 4.66
N ALA A 99 19.22 12.45 5.47
CA ALA A 99 19.33 12.33 6.94
C ALA A 99 19.98 11.02 7.40
N ILE A 100 19.88 9.94 6.62
CA ILE A 100 20.50 8.64 6.93
C ILE A 100 21.76 8.35 6.09
N GLY A 101 22.29 9.36 5.38
CA GLY A 101 23.49 9.20 4.55
C GLY A 101 23.28 8.34 3.29
N VAL A 102 22.07 8.33 2.73
CA VAL A 102 21.72 7.72 1.45
C VAL A 102 21.35 8.84 0.47
N PRO A 103 22.30 9.30 -0.37
CA PRO A 103 22.00 10.34 -1.35
C PRO A 103 20.94 9.87 -2.35
N VAL A 104 19.89 10.67 -2.52
CA VAL A 104 18.79 10.42 -3.47
C VAL A 104 18.58 11.66 -4.32
N THR A 105 18.68 11.52 -5.64
CA THR A 105 18.43 12.60 -6.59
C THR A 105 16.94 12.67 -6.91
N HIS A 106 16.25 13.75 -6.48
CA HIS A 106 14.87 14.00 -6.91
C HIS A 106 14.88 14.59 -8.32
N ALA A 107 14.59 13.77 -9.32
CA ALA A 107 14.70 14.12 -10.73
C ALA A 107 13.31 14.39 -11.34
N ARG A 108 13.25 15.41 -12.25
CA ARG A 108 12.05 15.76 -13.01
C ARG A 108 12.02 15.12 -14.40
N ASP A 109 13.19 14.81 -14.92
CA ASP A 109 13.42 14.13 -16.20
C ASP A 109 14.84 13.55 -16.23
N ARG A 110 15.20 12.90 -17.35
CA ARG A 110 16.50 12.24 -17.56
C ARG A 110 17.71 13.14 -17.42
N SER A 111 17.60 14.46 -17.64
CA SER A 111 18.73 15.37 -17.54
C SER A 111 19.22 15.58 -16.10
N TRP A 112 18.37 15.25 -15.10
CA TRP A 112 18.68 15.35 -13.67
C TRP A 112 19.26 14.06 -13.10
N VAL A 113 19.24 12.96 -13.87
CA VAL A 113 19.68 11.66 -13.37
C VAL A 113 21.19 11.62 -13.21
N THR A 114 21.62 11.36 -11.98
CA THR A 114 23.02 11.10 -11.62
C THR A 114 23.21 9.62 -11.28
N PRO A 115 24.44 9.07 -11.36
CA PRO A 115 24.70 7.72 -10.89
C PRO A 115 24.26 7.54 -9.44
N GLY A 116 23.59 6.42 -9.13
CA GLY A 116 23.11 6.10 -7.79
C GLY A 116 21.60 5.93 -7.72
N ILE A 117 20.96 6.59 -6.75
CA ILE A 117 19.52 6.44 -6.48
C ILE A 117 18.81 7.70 -6.96
N THR A 118 17.87 7.51 -7.87
CA THR A 118 16.99 8.55 -8.40
C THR A 118 15.57 8.31 -7.93
N ILE A 119 14.86 9.36 -7.52
CA ILE A 119 13.43 9.31 -7.22
C ILE A 119 12.64 10.25 -8.12
N THR A 120 11.50 9.81 -8.59
CA THR A 120 10.54 10.62 -9.36
C THR A 120 9.11 10.15 -9.10
N ASN A 121 8.12 10.85 -9.64
CA ASN A 121 6.73 10.40 -9.53
C ASN A 121 6.30 9.54 -10.73
N TYR A 122 5.24 8.74 -10.54
CA TYR A 122 4.71 7.82 -11.55
C TYR A 122 4.36 8.51 -12.87
N ASP A 123 3.76 9.71 -12.82
CA ASP A 123 3.33 10.46 -14.01
C ASP A 123 4.50 10.92 -14.89
N ARG A 124 5.70 11.00 -14.34
CA ARG A 124 6.90 11.44 -15.04
C ARG A 124 7.73 10.30 -15.64
N LEU A 125 7.34 9.03 -15.42
CA LEU A 125 8.11 7.87 -15.87
C LEU A 125 8.48 7.97 -17.38
N HIS A 126 7.56 8.44 -18.21
CA HIS A 126 7.75 8.62 -19.66
C HIS A 126 8.90 9.59 -20.04
N ARG A 127 9.49 10.32 -19.07
CA ARG A 127 10.60 11.25 -19.27
C ARG A 127 11.97 10.64 -18.96
N PHE A 128 12.02 9.35 -18.62
CA PHE A 128 13.23 8.65 -18.20
C PHE A 128 13.54 7.48 -19.13
N ASP A 129 14.82 7.21 -19.32
CA ASP A 129 15.29 6.03 -20.03
C ASP A 129 15.35 4.86 -19.05
N ALA A 130 14.34 4.00 -19.06
CA ALA A 130 14.19 2.93 -18.08
C ALA A 130 15.34 1.89 -18.14
N GLU A 131 15.90 1.65 -19.33
CA GLU A 131 17.03 0.71 -19.55
C GLU A 131 18.28 1.09 -18.76
N ARG A 132 18.41 2.34 -18.39
CA ARG A 132 19.51 2.82 -17.54
C ARG A 132 19.48 2.20 -16.15
N PHE A 133 18.28 1.87 -15.64
CA PHE A 133 18.13 1.45 -14.26
C PHE A 133 18.14 -0.08 -14.15
N GLY A 134 19.13 -0.61 -13.41
CA GLY A 134 19.19 -2.04 -13.08
C GLY A 134 18.30 -2.41 -11.88
N ALA A 135 17.72 -1.42 -11.20
CA ALA A 135 16.80 -1.66 -10.11
C ALA A 135 15.65 -0.65 -10.09
N ILE A 136 14.45 -1.12 -9.68
CA ILE A 136 13.24 -0.31 -9.55
C ILE A 136 12.55 -0.55 -8.21
N VAL A 137 12.12 0.53 -7.56
CA VAL A 137 11.27 0.50 -6.36
C VAL A 137 9.94 1.16 -6.68
N LEU A 138 8.84 0.50 -6.37
CA LEU A 138 7.50 1.10 -6.38
C LEU A 138 7.11 1.44 -4.94
N ASP A 139 7.24 2.72 -4.57
CA ASP A 139 6.68 3.22 -3.31
C ASP A 139 5.19 3.47 -3.47
N GLU A 140 4.40 3.06 -2.50
CA GLU A 140 2.94 2.98 -2.54
C GLU A 140 2.44 2.14 -3.74
N SER A 141 2.97 0.92 -3.86
CA SER A 141 2.70 0.01 -4.97
C SER A 141 1.23 -0.43 -5.10
N SER A 142 0.34 -0.04 -4.18
CA SER A 142 -1.11 -0.19 -4.34
C SER A 142 -1.67 0.46 -5.62
N ILE A 143 -0.91 1.35 -6.25
CA ILE A 143 -1.26 1.93 -7.55
C ILE A 143 -1.44 0.87 -8.66
N ILE A 144 -0.76 -0.29 -8.53
CA ILE A 144 -0.85 -1.39 -9.52
C ILE A 144 -1.92 -2.45 -9.18
N LYS A 145 -2.77 -2.22 -8.17
CA LYS A 145 -3.78 -3.21 -7.73
C LYS A 145 -4.80 -3.62 -8.80
N HIS A 146 -5.12 -2.72 -9.72
CA HIS A 146 -6.05 -2.99 -10.82
C HIS A 146 -5.31 -3.59 -12.01
N HIS A 147 -5.66 -4.83 -12.37
CA HIS A 147 -5.00 -5.58 -13.45
C HIS A 147 -5.25 -5.03 -14.86
N ASP A 148 -6.31 -4.27 -15.04
CA ASP A 148 -6.68 -3.59 -16.29
C ASP A 148 -6.13 -2.16 -16.38
N ALA A 149 -5.39 -1.71 -15.37
CA ALA A 149 -4.84 -0.37 -15.34
C ALA A 149 -3.70 -0.21 -16.36
N LYS A 150 -3.78 0.83 -17.17
CA LYS A 150 -2.73 1.20 -18.13
C LYS A 150 -1.36 1.38 -17.45
N THR A 151 -1.36 1.85 -16.21
CA THR A 151 -0.15 2.02 -15.39
C THR A 151 0.55 0.70 -15.13
N LEU A 152 -0.18 -0.36 -14.78
CA LEU A 152 0.40 -1.70 -14.57
C LEU A 152 1.04 -2.23 -15.85
N ALA A 153 0.32 -2.18 -16.97
CA ALA A 153 0.82 -2.64 -18.26
C ALA A 153 2.10 -1.89 -18.66
N LEU A 154 2.10 -0.58 -18.53
CA LEU A 154 3.28 0.27 -18.79
C LEU A 154 4.47 -0.12 -17.91
N LEU A 155 4.26 -0.31 -16.60
CA LEU A 155 5.34 -0.66 -15.67
C LEU A 155 5.91 -2.04 -15.95
N ILE A 156 5.08 -3.03 -16.28
CA ILE A 156 5.53 -4.38 -16.63
C ILE A 156 6.35 -4.33 -17.92
N GLU A 157 5.86 -3.67 -18.96
CA GLU A 157 6.56 -3.53 -20.24
C GLU A 157 7.89 -2.82 -20.06
N THR A 158 7.88 -1.69 -19.33
CA THR A 158 9.06 -0.85 -19.12
C THR A 158 10.17 -1.57 -18.35
N PHE A 159 9.80 -2.34 -17.30
CA PHE A 159 10.78 -2.94 -16.38
C PHE A 159 10.88 -4.46 -16.48
N HIS A 160 10.38 -5.09 -17.55
CA HIS A 160 10.43 -6.55 -17.70
C HIS A 160 11.85 -7.13 -17.65
N ALA A 161 12.84 -6.40 -18.14
CA ALA A 161 14.25 -6.79 -18.13
C ALA A 161 15.01 -6.38 -16.86
N THR A 162 14.43 -5.50 -16.01
CA THR A 162 15.11 -5.01 -14.80
C THR A 162 15.27 -6.15 -13.78
N PRO A 163 16.49 -6.49 -13.36
CA PRO A 163 16.73 -7.66 -12.51
C PRO A 163 16.23 -7.46 -11.08
N TYR A 164 16.40 -6.27 -10.49
CA TYR A 164 16.05 -6.00 -9.09
C TYR A 164 14.78 -5.17 -9.00
N ARG A 165 13.75 -5.69 -8.30
CA ARG A 165 12.45 -5.02 -8.20
C ARG A 165 11.91 -5.09 -6.78
N LEU A 166 11.48 -3.96 -6.26
CA LEU A 166 10.87 -3.87 -4.93
C LEU A 166 9.52 -3.19 -5.01
N CYS A 167 8.49 -3.82 -4.45
CA CYS A 167 7.20 -3.19 -4.18
C CYS A 167 7.10 -2.85 -2.69
N ALA A 168 6.50 -1.70 -2.36
CA ALA A 168 6.23 -1.34 -0.98
C ALA A 168 4.87 -0.65 -0.84
N THR A 169 4.00 -1.17 0.03
CA THR A 169 2.70 -0.56 0.35
C THR A 169 2.18 -1.05 1.69
N ALA A 170 1.25 -0.30 2.29
CA ALA A 170 0.49 -0.73 3.46
C ALA A 170 -0.79 -1.51 3.08
N THR A 171 -1.28 -1.34 1.85
CA THR A 171 -2.56 -1.89 1.39
C THR A 171 -2.38 -2.69 0.09
N PRO A 172 -1.74 -3.88 0.15
CA PRO A 172 -1.40 -4.65 -1.06
C PRO A 172 -2.63 -5.22 -1.78
N ALA A 173 -3.68 -5.55 -1.02
CA ALA A 173 -4.91 -6.16 -1.53
C ALA A 173 -6.11 -5.64 -0.73
N PRO A 174 -6.50 -4.35 -0.91
CA PRO A 174 -7.53 -3.72 -0.09
C PRO A 174 -8.93 -4.25 -0.34
N ASN A 175 -9.19 -4.87 -1.49
CA ASN A 175 -10.52 -5.36 -1.84
C ASN A 175 -10.59 -6.89 -1.95
N ASP A 176 -9.57 -7.53 -2.51
CA ASP A 176 -9.57 -8.97 -2.79
C ASP A 176 -8.14 -9.52 -2.92
N TRP A 177 -7.93 -10.79 -2.54
CA TRP A 177 -6.63 -11.49 -2.64
C TRP A 177 -6.08 -11.59 -4.05
N THR A 178 -6.93 -11.54 -5.07
CA THR A 178 -6.52 -11.59 -6.48
C THR A 178 -5.69 -10.37 -6.89
N GLU A 179 -5.76 -9.26 -6.13
CA GLU A 179 -4.93 -8.07 -6.34
C GLU A 179 -3.44 -8.33 -6.05
N LEU A 180 -3.10 -9.36 -5.26
CA LEU A 180 -1.70 -9.79 -5.06
C LEU A 180 -1.06 -10.30 -6.35
N GLY A 181 -1.86 -10.79 -7.29
CA GLY A 181 -1.40 -11.26 -8.58
C GLY A 181 -0.74 -10.17 -9.42
N THR A 182 -1.18 -8.92 -9.32
CA THR A 182 -0.57 -7.80 -10.05
C THR A 182 0.82 -7.46 -9.52
N HIS A 183 1.04 -7.58 -8.20
CA HIS A 183 2.37 -7.44 -7.60
C HIS A 183 3.30 -8.58 -8.03
N ALA A 184 2.80 -9.83 -8.00
CA ALA A 184 3.56 -11.00 -8.45
C ALA A 184 3.98 -10.86 -9.92
N GLU A 185 3.07 -10.37 -10.77
CA GLU A 185 3.32 -10.16 -12.19
C GLU A 185 4.36 -9.06 -12.44
N PHE A 186 4.24 -7.90 -11.78
CA PHE A 186 5.24 -6.84 -11.86
C PHE A 186 6.60 -7.33 -11.37
N LEU A 187 6.66 -8.07 -10.28
CA LEU A 187 7.90 -8.66 -9.77
C LEU A 187 8.47 -9.77 -10.67
N GLY A 188 7.69 -10.27 -11.63
CA GLY A 188 8.08 -11.37 -12.50
C GLY A 188 8.18 -12.70 -11.77
N ILE A 189 7.35 -12.91 -10.76
CA ILE A 189 7.20 -14.16 -10.02
C ILE A 189 6.36 -15.15 -10.83
N CYS A 190 5.16 -14.72 -11.22
CA CYS A 190 4.27 -15.39 -12.18
C CYS A 190 3.25 -14.38 -12.71
N SER A 191 2.57 -14.70 -13.80
CA SER A 191 1.45 -13.89 -14.27
C SER A 191 0.26 -14.02 -13.30
N ARG A 192 -0.57 -12.95 -13.25
CA ARG A 192 -1.82 -13.00 -12.50
C ARG A 192 -2.70 -14.17 -12.92
N GLN A 193 -2.74 -14.48 -14.20
CA GLN A 193 -3.55 -15.58 -14.73
C GLN A 193 -3.06 -16.95 -14.24
N GLU A 194 -1.75 -17.17 -14.17
CA GLU A 194 -1.16 -18.39 -13.59
C GLU A 194 -1.54 -18.53 -12.12
N MET A 195 -1.39 -17.44 -11.32
CA MET A 195 -1.80 -17.43 -9.91
C MET A 195 -3.29 -17.80 -9.75
N LEU A 196 -4.18 -17.18 -10.55
CA LEU A 196 -5.61 -17.46 -10.48
C LEU A 196 -5.91 -18.92 -10.84
N SER A 197 -5.32 -19.46 -11.89
CA SER A 197 -5.56 -20.84 -12.31
C SER A 197 -5.09 -21.85 -11.28
N GLU A 198 -3.99 -21.57 -10.60
CA GLU A 198 -3.41 -22.47 -9.60
C GLU A 198 -4.19 -22.43 -8.27
N PHE A 199 -4.44 -21.26 -7.74
CA PHE A 199 -4.93 -21.11 -6.37
C PHE A 199 -6.42 -20.79 -6.26
N PHE A 200 -7.06 -20.28 -7.30
CA PHE A 200 -8.43 -19.79 -7.23
C PHE A 200 -9.39 -20.62 -8.10
N VAL A 201 -10.67 -20.49 -7.82
CA VAL A 201 -11.78 -21.06 -8.60
C VAL A 201 -12.83 -19.99 -8.83
N HIS A 202 -13.45 -20.01 -10.00
CA HIS A 202 -14.61 -19.15 -10.25
C HIS A 202 -15.78 -19.56 -9.34
N ASP A 203 -16.37 -18.59 -8.66
CA ASP A 203 -17.61 -18.82 -7.93
C ASP A 203 -18.78 -18.72 -8.91
N GLY A 204 -19.44 -19.86 -9.14
CA GLY A 204 -20.34 -20.20 -10.28
C GLY A 204 -21.51 -19.27 -10.64
N GLY A 205 -21.53 -18.02 -10.18
CA GLY A 205 -22.61 -17.06 -10.46
C GLY A 205 -22.23 -15.82 -11.27
N LYS A 206 -20.97 -15.37 -11.20
CA LYS A 206 -20.46 -14.22 -11.97
C LYS A 206 -19.03 -14.49 -12.40
N THR A 207 -18.74 -14.27 -13.67
CA THR A 207 -17.41 -14.49 -14.30
C THR A 207 -16.27 -13.65 -13.70
N GLN A 208 -16.57 -12.76 -12.75
CA GLN A 208 -15.59 -11.86 -12.12
C GLN A 208 -15.28 -12.25 -10.67
N ASP A 209 -16.04 -13.16 -10.04
CA ASP A 209 -15.86 -13.51 -8.64
C ASP A 209 -14.94 -14.74 -8.50
N TRP A 210 -13.72 -14.49 -8.01
CA TRP A 210 -12.72 -15.52 -7.75
C TRP A 210 -12.68 -15.85 -6.26
N ARG A 211 -12.68 -17.13 -5.92
CA ARG A 211 -12.55 -17.63 -4.55
C ARG A 211 -11.32 -18.51 -4.40
N LEU A 212 -10.53 -18.27 -3.37
CA LEU A 212 -9.38 -19.11 -3.03
C LEU A 212 -9.85 -20.54 -2.74
N LYS A 213 -9.25 -21.55 -3.40
CA LYS A 213 -9.53 -22.96 -3.18
C LYS A 213 -9.16 -23.35 -1.73
N GLY A 214 -10.07 -23.97 -1.00
CA GLY A 214 -9.85 -24.31 0.41
C GLY A 214 -8.59 -25.16 0.64
N HIS A 215 -8.35 -26.17 -0.21
CA HIS A 215 -7.16 -27.02 -0.13
C HIS A 215 -5.86 -26.31 -0.56
N ALA A 216 -5.94 -25.23 -1.32
CA ALA A 216 -4.77 -24.45 -1.77
C ALA A 216 -4.38 -23.34 -0.80
N ARG A 217 -5.18 -23.04 0.23
CA ARG A 217 -4.99 -21.90 1.13
C ARG A 217 -3.58 -21.83 1.74
N ALA A 218 -3.13 -22.91 2.36
CA ALA A 218 -1.80 -22.97 2.97
C ALA A 218 -0.65 -22.89 1.95
N ALA A 219 -0.85 -23.44 0.74
CA ALA A 219 0.13 -23.35 -0.33
C ALA A 219 0.22 -21.94 -0.88
N PHE A 220 -0.92 -21.27 -1.06
CA PHE A 220 -1.01 -19.89 -1.50
C PHE A 220 -0.26 -18.94 -0.56
N TRP A 221 -0.49 -19.05 0.76
CA TRP A 221 0.17 -18.17 1.73
C TRP A 221 1.68 -18.42 1.83
N ARG A 222 2.12 -19.65 1.73
CA ARG A 222 3.56 -19.96 1.63
C ARG A 222 4.18 -19.42 0.36
N TRP A 223 3.46 -19.48 -0.76
CA TRP A 223 3.90 -18.90 -2.00
C TRP A 223 4.00 -17.37 -1.89
N VAL A 224 3.00 -16.69 -1.33
CA VAL A 224 3.05 -15.25 -1.08
C VAL A 224 4.24 -14.89 -0.19
N ALA A 225 4.45 -15.59 0.93
CA ALA A 225 5.56 -15.36 1.85
C ALA A 225 6.94 -15.51 1.20
N SER A 226 7.06 -16.28 0.11
CA SER A 226 8.33 -16.47 -0.58
C SER A 226 8.83 -15.23 -1.32
N TRP A 227 7.96 -14.26 -1.61
CA TRP A 227 8.28 -13.01 -2.31
C TRP A 227 7.70 -11.76 -1.64
N GLY A 228 6.74 -11.88 -0.72
CA GLY A 228 6.07 -10.78 -0.04
C GLY A 228 6.13 -10.92 1.48
N ALA A 229 6.76 -9.96 2.16
CA ALA A 229 6.77 -9.89 3.63
C ALA A 229 5.61 -9.01 4.11
N MET A 230 4.68 -9.61 4.85
CA MET A 230 3.51 -8.92 5.40
C MET A 230 3.65 -8.69 6.89
N LEU A 231 3.49 -7.42 7.31
CA LEU A 231 3.59 -7.01 8.71
C LEU A 231 2.54 -5.97 9.08
N ARG A 232 1.84 -6.21 10.18
CA ARG A 232 1.01 -5.21 10.88
C ARG A 232 1.80 -4.51 12.00
N SER A 233 2.65 -5.28 12.66
CA SER A 233 3.49 -4.79 13.75
C SER A 233 4.81 -5.57 13.79
N PRO A 234 5.85 -5.07 14.47
CA PRO A 234 7.07 -5.82 14.71
C PRO A 234 6.84 -7.17 15.38
N ALA A 235 5.78 -7.30 16.19
CA ALA A 235 5.42 -8.54 16.88
C ALA A 235 5.10 -9.70 15.93
N ASP A 236 4.66 -9.43 14.69
CA ASP A 236 4.40 -10.47 13.69
C ASP A 236 5.69 -11.27 13.36
N LEU A 237 6.85 -10.64 13.49
CA LEU A 237 8.17 -11.28 13.39
C LEU A 237 8.79 -11.67 14.73
N GLY A 238 8.09 -11.45 15.86
CA GLY A 238 8.57 -11.74 17.20
C GLY A 238 9.45 -10.65 17.81
N PHE A 239 9.47 -9.43 17.25
CA PHE A 239 10.16 -8.29 17.82
C PHE A 239 9.25 -7.49 18.74
N ASP A 240 9.85 -6.67 19.64
CA ASP A 240 9.10 -5.77 20.51
C ASP A 240 8.35 -4.70 19.70
N ASP A 241 7.07 -4.47 20.03
CA ASP A 241 6.18 -3.53 19.36
C ASP A 241 5.75 -2.34 20.25
N ALA A 242 6.27 -2.24 21.46
CA ALA A 242 5.83 -1.23 22.43
C ALA A 242 5.91 0.22 21.87
N ALA A 243 6.98 0.53 21.12
CA ALA A 243 7.16 1.82 20.47
C ALA A 243 6.18 2.10 19.31
N TYR A 244 5.47 1.08 18.82
CA TYR A 244 4.53 1.16 17.70
C TYR A 244 3.08 1.24 18.15
N ARG A 245 2.79 1.21 19.45
CA ARG A 245 1.44 1.37 19.99
C ARG A 245 0.98 2.81 19.81
N LEU A 246 -0.01 2.97 18.98
CA LEU A 246 -0.56 4.29 18.68
C LEU A 246 -1.51 4.76 19.79
N PRO A 247 -1.57 6.08 20.04
CA PRO A 247 -2.58 6.64 20.94
C PRO A 247 -3.99 6.44 20.36
N PRO A 248 -5.05 6.61 21.19
CA PRO A 248 -6.42 6.40 20.71
C PRO A 248 -6.80 7.28 19.52
N LEU A 249 -7.43 6.69 18.51
CA LEU A 249 -8.13 7.40 17.44
C LEU A 249 -9.59 7.60 17.86
N ARG A 250 -10.04 8.85 17.89
CA ARG A 250 -11.42 9.23 18.23
C ARG A 250 -12.12 9.76 17.01
N VAL A 251 -13.02 8.99 16.45
CA VAL A 251 -13.85 9.39 15.30
C VAL A 251 -15.18 9.92 15.80
N LYS A 252 -15.49 11.19 15.46
CA LYS A 252 -16.76 11.83 15.81
C LYS A 252 -17.50 12.26 14.54
N GLN A 253 -18.73 11.83 14.41
CA GLN A 253 -19.63 12.33 13.37
C GLN A 253 -20.31 13.63 13.85
N ILE A 254 -20.34 14.63 12.97
CA ILE A 254 -21.09 15.87 13.15
C ILE A 254 -22.11 15.92 12.03
N THR A 255 -23.36 15.71 12.38
CA THR A 255 -24.47 15.73 11.44
C THR A 255 -24.98 17.15 11.29
N VAL A 256 -25.15 17.57 10.04
CA VAL A 256 -25.65 18.91 9.67
C VAL A 256 -26.93 18.80 8.86
N GLU A 257 -27.72 19.86 8.87
CA GLU A 257 -28.93 19.99 8.05
C GLU A 257 -28.60 20.01 6.55
N SER A 258 -29.59 19.71 5.72
CA SER A 258 -29.51 19.82 4.27
C SER A 258 -30.54 20.79 3.75
N ASP A 259 -30.10 21.72 2.89
CA ASP A 259 -31.00 22.70 2.26
C ASP A 259 -32.15 22.02 1.48
N ALA A 260 -31.92 20.83 0.93
CA ALA A 260 -32.92 20.08 0.19
C ALA A 260 -34.04 19.50 1.10
N ALA A 261 -33.69 19.05 2.30
CA ALA A 261 -34.67 18.54 3.26
C ALA A 261 -35.59 19.66 3.76
N VAL A 262 -35.02 20.84 4.00
CA VAL A 262 -35.77 22.04 4.40
C VAL A 262 -36.70 22.53 3.26
N ALA A 263 -36.21 22.50 2.02
CA ALA A 263 -36.99 22.93 0.85
C ALA A 263 -38.16 21.98 0.51
N ALA A 264 -38.02 20.66 0.80
CA ALA A 264 -39.04 19.66 0.55
C ALA A 264 -40.14 19.62 1.63
N GLY A 265 -39.97 20.33 2.76
CA GLY A 265 -40.92 20.30 3.89
C GLY A 265 -41.00 18.91 4.54
N GLU A 266 -40.04 18.04 4.33
CA GLU A 266 -39.99 16.71 4.90
C GLU A 266 -39.53 16.78 6.37
N LEU A 267 -40.31 16.13 7.26
CA LEU A 267 -39.96 16.07 8.69
C LEU A 267 -38.73 15.17 8.97
N PHE A 268 -38.36 14.30 8.02
CA PHE A 268 -37.21 13.44 8.09
C PHE A 268 -36.54 13.34 6.72
N ALA A 269 -35.23 13.56 6.69
CA ALA A 269 -34.43 13.42 5.47
C ALA A 269 -34.38 11.96 5.00
N ARG A 270 -34.73 11.69 3.75
CA ARG A 270 -34.59 10.36 3.15
C ARG A 270 -33.13 10.01 2.94
N GLU A 271 -32.72 8.84 3.41
CA GLU A 271 -31.36 8.35 3.26
C GLU A 271 -31.04 8.08 1.78
N ALA A 272 -29.93 8.66 1.29
CA ALA A 272 -29.47 8.50 -0.08
C ALA A 272 -28.93 7.07 -0.33
N GLN A 273 -29.59 6.32 -1.19
CA GLN A 273 -29.28 4.91 -1.45
C GLN A 273 -28.31 4.73 -2.63
N THR A 274 -28.42 5.57 -3.66
CA THR A 274 -27.59 5.49 -4.85
C THR A 274 -26.36 6.43 -4.79
N LEU A 275 -25.34 6.15 -5.60
CA LEU A 275 -24.16 7.02 -5.70
C LEU A 275 -24.51 8.43 -6.22
N SER A 276 -25.52 8.54 -7.10
CA SER A 276 -25.98 9.83 -7.61
C SER A 276 -26.71 10.66 -6.55
N GLU A 277 -27.58 10.01 -5.76
CA GLU A 277 -28.27 10.64 -4.64
C GLU A 277 -27.29 11.11 -3.56
N ARG A 278 -26.26 10.31 -3.23
CA ARG A 278 -25.22 10.70 -2.29
C ARG A 278 -24.42 11.89 -2.79
N ARG A 279 -24.11 11.95 -4.08
CA ARG A 279 -23.44 13.12 -4.68
C ARG A 279 -24.32 14.37 -4.62
N GLN A 280 -25.60 14.22 -4.82
CA GLN A 280 -26.55 15.33 -4.70
C GLN A 280 -26.68 15.81 -3.25
N ALA A 281 -26.90 14.89 -2.29
CA ALA A 281 -26.95 15.20 -0.86
C ALA A 281 -25.69 15.95 -0.37
N ARG A 282 -24.50 15.58 -0.90
CA ARG A 282 -23.25 16.30 -0.61
C ARG A 282 -23.24 17.73 -1.15
N ARG A 283 -23.81 17.99 -2.31
CA ARG A 283 -23.92 19.36 -2.85
C ARG A 283 -24.89 20.21 -2.04
N ASP A 284 -26.04 19.63 -1.69
CA ASP A 284 -27.11 20.33 -0.98
C ASP A 284 -26.76 20.63 0.48
N SER A 285 -25.87 19.85 1.10
CA SER A 285 -25.40 20.06 2.48
C SER A 285 -24.04 20.79 2.59
N MET A 286 -23.40 21.09 1.46
CA MET A 286 -22.03 21.60 1.43
C MET A 286 -21.84 22.83 2.32
N ARG A 287 -22.76 23.80 2.23
CA ARG A 287 -22.70 25.06 2.98
C ARG A 287 -22.68 24.82 4.50
N HIS A 288 -23.53 23.96 4.98
CA HIS A 288 -23.63 23.62 6.41
C HIS A 288 -22.44 22.80 6.91
N ARG A 289 -21.94 21.85 6.10
CA ARG A 289 -20.74 21.07 6.44
C ARG A 289 -19.49 21.94 6.52
N VAL A 290 -19.33 22.88 5.57
CA VAL A 290 -18.23 23.84 5.57
C VAL A 290 -18.30 24.75 6.79
N ALA A 291 -19.47 25.32 7.11
CA ALA A 291 -19.67 26.18 8.27
C ALA A 291 -19.32 25.44 9.57
N ALA A 292 -19.88 24.26 9.80
CA ALA A 292 -19.62 23.47 11.00
C ALA A 292 -18.13 23.10 11.16
N CYS A 293 -17.44 22.78 10.05
CA CYS A 293 -16.00 22.50 10.07
C CYS A 293 -15.20 23.76 10.38
N ALA A 294 -15.51 24.90 9.74
CA ALA A 294 -14.82 26.17 9.94
C ALA A 294 -14.98 26.66 11.37
N ASP A 295 -16.19 26.60 11.94
CA ASP A 295 -16.47 27.01 13.32
C ASP A 295 -15.61 26.19 14.31
N LEU A 296 -15.55 24.87 14.10
CA LEU A 296 -14.76 23.99 14.95
C LEU A 296 -13.25 24.26 14.79
N ALA A 297 -12.76 24.41 13.57
CA ALA A 297 -11.35 24.68 13.30
C ALA A 297 -10.90 26.07 13.78
N ASN A 298 -11.80 27.06 13.76
CA ASN A 298 -11.55 28.40 14.29
C ASN A 298 -11.60 28.44 15.82
N SER A 299 -12.42 27.60 16.45
CA SER A 299 -12.52 27.50 17.91
C SER A 299 -11.33 26.78 18.55
N ILE A 300 -10.71 25.82 17.82
CA ILE A 300 -9.57 25.02 18.30
C ILE A 300 -8.30 25.45 17.56
N ARG A 301 -7.46 26.27 18.21
CA ARG A 301 -6.22 26.83 17.62
C ARG A 301 -5.04 25.85 17.56
N GLU A 302 -5.32 24.60 17.20
CA GLU A 302 -4.33 23.56 16.96
C GLU A 302 -4.11 23.39 15.45
N PRO A 303 -3.05 22.64 15.02
CA PRO A 303 -2.90 22.23 13.62
C PRO A 303 -4.06 21.36 13.16
N TRP A 304 -4.60 21.63 11.98
CA TRP A 304 -5.67 20.87 11.34
C TRP A 304 -5.31 20.47 9.93
N VAL A 305 -5.67 19.25 9.55
CA VAL A 305 -5.83 18.88 8.14
C VAL A 305 -7.31 18.70 7.83
N VAL A 306 -7.81 19.38 6.80
CA VAL A 306 -9.20 19.31 6.36
C VAL A 306 -9.24 18.69 4.97
N TRP A 307 -9.89 17.54 4.88
CA TRP A 307 -10.07 16.80 3.65
C TRP A 307 -11.38 17.18 2.99
N CYS A 308 -11.32 17.62 1.73
CA CYS A 308 -12.47 17.92 0.88
C CYS A 308 -12.51 16.98 -0.33
N GLU A 309 -13.67 16.85 -0.94
CA GLU A 309 -13.89 16.09 -2.17
C GLU A 309 -14.09 17.03 -3.36
N LEU A 310 -14.94 18.04 -3.18
CA LEU A 310 -15.29 19.02 -4.21
C LEU A 310 -14.34 20.24 -4.14
N ASN A 311 -14.03 20.83 -5.30
CA ASN A 311 -13.25 22.08 -5.34
C ASN A 311 -13.98 23.22 -4.61
N ALA A 312 -15.31 23.28 -4.75
CA ALA A 312 -16.14 24.27 -4.08
C ALA A 312 -16.09 24.17 -2.54
N GLU A 313 -15.93 22.95 -1.99
CA GLU A 313 -15.73 22.75 -0.55
C GLU A 313 -14.41 23.37 -0.09
N GLY A 314 -13.32 23.12 -0.82
CA GLY A 314 -12.00 23.68 -0.51
C GLY A 314 -11.97 25.19 -0.55
N GLU A 315 -12.56 25.78 -1.58
CA GLU A 315 -12.65 27.25 -1.74
C GLU A 315 -13.50 27.92 -0.64
N ALA A 316 -14.64 27.30 -0.30
CA ALA A 316 -15.50 27.79 0.78
C ALA A 316 -14.81 27.67 2.16
N LEU A 317 -14.10 26.56 2.43
CA LEU A 317 -13.32 26.37 3.65
C LEU A 317 -12.19 27.40 3.76
N ARG A 318 -11.46 27.65 2.67
CA ARG A 318 -10.40 28.67 2.63
C ARG A 318 -10.92 30.06 2.94
N THR A 319 -12.13 30.37 2.48
CA THR A 319 -12.79 31.64 2.77
C THR A 319 -13.25 31.74 4.22
N ALA A 320 -13.76 30.62 4.79
CA ALA A 320 -14.30 30.59 6.15
C ALA A 320 -13.23 30.42 7.25
N ILE A 321 -12.02 29.97 6.91
CA ILE A 321 -10.89 29.79 7.84
C ILE A 321 -9.75 30.70 7.39
N PRO A 322 -9.56 31.88 7.99
CA PRO A 322 -8.68 32.94 7.46
C PRO A 322 -7.21 32.57 7.31
N ASP A 323 -6.69 31.67 8.17
CA ASP A 323 -5.29 31.20 8.17
C ASP A 323 -5.13 29.83 7.53
N ALA A 324 -6.09 29.39 6.72
CA ALA A 324 -6.01 28.16 5.99
C ALA A 324 -5.31 28.31 4.62
N VAL A 325 -4.50 27.31 4.30
CA VAL A 325 -3.89 27.13 2.96
C VAL A 325 -4.58 25.97 2.25
N GLU A 326 -5.07 26.23 1.04
CA GLU A 326 -5.67 25.18 0.20
C GLU A 326 -4.66 24.70 -0.85
N ILE A 327 -4.57 23.38 -1.04
CA ILE A 327 -3.84 22.76 -2.15
C ILE A 327 -4.84 22.14 -3.10
N ARG A 328 -4.82 22.59 -4.37
CA ARG A 328 -5.72 22.16 -5.45
C ARG A 328 -5.03 21.26 -6.45
N GLY A 329 -5.81 20.46 -7.18
CA GLY A 329 -5.28 19.68 -8.28
C GLY A 329 -4.59 20.50 -9.37
N ALA A 330 -5.12 21.70 -9.67
CA ALA A 330 -4.62 22.61 -10.69
C ALA A 330 -3.36 23.40 -10.29
N ASP A 331 -2.98 23.40 -9.00
CA ASP A 331 -1.78 24.12 -8.56
C ASP A 331 -0.52 23.51 -9.15
N THR A 332 0.52 24.34 -9.29
CA THR A 332 1.82 23.85 -9.78
C THR A 332 2.43 22.83 -8.84
N PRO A 333 3.22 21.88 -9.31
CA PRO A 333 3.91 20.92 -8.47
C PRO A 333 4.75 21.59 -7.38
N GLU A 334 5.42 22.70 -7.69
CA GLU A 334 6.26 23.47 -6.78
C GLU A 334 5.44 24.05 -5.61
N HIS A 335 4.26 24.61 -5.91
CA HIS A 335 3.36 25.14 -4.88
C HIS A 335 2.86 24.02 -3.96
N LYS A 336 2.48 22.87 -4.53
CA LYS A 336 2.06 21.71 -3.75
C LYS A 336 3.16 21.21 -2.82
N GLU A 337 4.36 21.03 -3.35
CA GLU A 337 5.53 20.57 -2.60
C GLU A 337 5.86 21.52 -1.45
N GLN A 338 5.86 22.85 -1.72
CA GLN A 338 6.16 23.86 -0.71
C GLN A 338 5.09 23.91 0.40
N ALA A 339 3.80 23.94 0.06
CA ALA A 339 2.73 23.99 1.04
C ALA A 339 2.67 22.73 1.93
N LEU A 340 2.94 21.54 1.36
CA LEU A 340 3.02 20.29 2.11
C LEU A 340 4.22 20.29 3.08
N ALA A 341 5.38 20.82 2.64
CA ALA A 341 6.55 20.96 3.49
C ALA A 341 6.32 22.00 4.61
N ASP A 342 5.64 23.11 4.31
CA ASP A 342 5.30 24.14 5.27
C ASP A 342 4.34 23.64 6.35
N PHE A 343 3.36 22.83 5.97
CA PHE A 343 2.46 22.19 6.92
C PHE A 343 3.21 21.16 7.79
N ALA A 344 4.03 20.32 7.19
CA ALA A 344 4.85 19.34 7.93
C ALA A 344 5.81 20.00 8.94
N ALA A 345 6.29 21.19 8.60
CA ALA A 345 7.15 22.01 9.49
C ALA A 345 6.36 22.86 10.53
N GLY A 346 5.03 22.76 10.54
CA GLY A 346 4.16 23.53 11.45
C GLY A 346 4.02 25.02 11.12
N ARG A 347 4.42 25.46 9.93
CA ARG A 347 4.27 26.87 9.47
C ARG A 347 2.85 27.20 9.00
N ILE A 348 2.09 26.19 8.62
CA ILE A 348 0.67 26.31 8.26
C ILE A 348 -0.14 25.66 9.38
N ARG A 349 -1.14 26.38 9.93
CA ARG A 349 -2.02 25.83 10.97
C ARG A 349 -3.11 24.95 10.38
N VAL A 350 -3.78 25.38 9.33
CA VAL A 350 -4.87 24.64 8.68
C VAL A 350 -4.51 24.37 7.22
N LEU A 351 -4.39 23.08 6.88
CA LEU A 351 -4.21 22.64 5.50
C LEU A 351 -5.51 22.08 4.97
N ILE A 352 -5.98 22.59 3.83
CA ILE A 352 -7.14 22.09 3.11
C ILE A 352 -6.67 21.39 1.84
N THR A 353 -7.05 20.15 1.64
CA THR A 353 -6.63 19.40 0.43
C THR A 353 -7.54 18.19 0.20
N LYS A 354 -7.27 17.45 -0.89
CA LYS A 354 -7.98 16.20 -1.21
C LYS A 354 -7.14 14.98 -0.89
N PRO A 355 -7.75 13.85 -0.49
CA PRO A 355 -7.03 12.59 -0.32
C PRO A 355 -6.26 12.16 -1.56
N SER A 356 -6.76 12.44 -2.77
CA SER A 356 -6.08 12.16 -4.03
C SER A 356 -4.79 12.96 -4.26
N ILE A 357 -4.61 14.10 -3.57
CA ILE A 357 -3.44 14.98 -3.71
C ILE A 357 -2.39 14.67 -2.63
N ALA A 358 -2.82 14.59 -1.38
CA ALA A 358 -1.94 14.50 -0.22
C ALA A 358 -2.22 13.28 0.69
N GLY A 359 -3.08 12.35 0.24
CA GLY A 359 -3.44 11.15 0.99
C GLY A 359 -2.34 10.10 1.08
N PHE A 360 -1.21 10.26 0.38
CA PHE A 360 -0.15 9.25 0.33
C PHE A 360 1.18 9.77 0.90
N GLY A 361 1.86 8.92 1.67
CA GLY A 361 3.28 9.02 2.01
C GLY A 361 3.74 10.10 3.00
N LEU A 362 2.94 11.12 3.29
CA LEU A 362 3.35 12.26 4.12
C LEU A 362 3.28 11.99 5.63
N ASN A 363 4.09 12.71 6.39
CA ASN A 363 4.25 12.56 7.84
C ASN A 363 3.78 13.83 8.57
N TRP A 364 2.62 13.75 9.26
CA TRP A 364 2.02 14.89 9.95
C TRP A 364 1.69 14.57 11.42
N GLN A 365 2.64 13.96 12.14
CA GLN A 365 2.46 13.60 13.56
C GLN A 365 2.24 14.81 14.48
N HIS A 366 2.65 16.01 14.06
CA HIS A 366 2.39 17.26 14.79
C HIS A 366 0.90 17.65 14.76
N CYS A 367 0.14 17.14 13.80
CA CYS A 367 -1.29 17.39 13.63
C CYS A 367 -2.10 16.24 14.26
N ARG A 368 -3.06 16.57 15.11
CA ARG A 368 -3.97 15.63 15.74
C ARG A 368 -5.44 15.90 15.48
N ARG A 369 -5.75 16.92 14.67
CA ARG A 369 -7.12 17.30 14.30
C ARG A 369 -7.32 17.06 12.81
N ILE A 370 -8.29 16.23 12.48
CA ILE A 370 -8.61 15.84 11.11
C ILE A 370 -10.07 16.16 10.87
N GLY A 371 -10.37 16.96 9.85
CA GLY A 371 -11.73 17.23 9.37
C GLY A 371 -11.97 16.55 8.03
N PHE A 372 -13.10 15.88 7.87
CA PHE A 372 -13.58 15.36 6.59
C PHE A 372 -14.88 16.09 6.25
N VAL A 373 -14.81 17.07 5.35
CA VAL A 373 -15.99 17.82 4.89
C VAL A 373 -16.64 17.12 3.69
N GLY A 374 -15.83 16.45 2.86
CA GLY A 374 -16.29 15.50 1.85
C GLY A 374 -15.72 14.13 2.14
N VAL A 375 -16.57 13.15 2.38
CA VAL A 375 -16.13 11.76 2.60
C VAL A 375 -16.42 10.96 1.34
N THR A 376 -15.38 10.32 0.79
CA THR A 376 -15.52 9.40 -0.34
C THR A 376 -16.01 8.04 0.13
N ASP A 377 -16.63 7.26 -0.76
CA ASP A 377 -16.95 5.85 -0.49
C ASP A 377 -15.69 4.94 -0.50
N SER A 378 -14.51 5.53 -0.77
CA SER A 378 -13.23 4.82 -0.75
C SER A 378 -12.68 4.73 0.67
N TRP A 379 -12.77 3.53 1.26
CA TRP A 379 -12.15 3.23 2.55
C TRP A 379 -10.64 3.46 2.52
N GLU A 380 -9.96 3.07 1.44
CA GLU A 380 -8.52 3.25 1.31
C GLU A 380 -8.10 4.72 1.38
N ALA A 381 -8.83 5.61 0.66
CA ALA A 381 -8.56 7.04 0.70
C ALA A 381 -8.77 7.63 2.12
N TYR A 382 -9.84 7.19 2.80
CA TYR A 382 -10.12 7.57 4.19
C TYR A 382 -9.03 7.06 5.15
N TYR A 383 -8.68 5.77 5.06
CA TYR A 383 -7.64 5.16 5.87
C TYR A 383 -6.29 5.86 5.67
N GLN A 384 -5.87 6.05 4.44
CA GLN A 384 -4.62 6.74 4.12
C GLN A 384 -4.60 8.18 4.64
N ALA A 385 -5.72 8.91 4.55
CA ALA A 385 -5.85 10.26 5.05
C ALA A 385 -5.68 10.35 6.58
N ILE A 386 -6.29 9.43 7.34
CA ILE A 386 -6.12 9.35 8.80
C ILE A 386 -4.68 9.02 9.17
N ARG A 387 -4.06 8.08 8.44
CA ARG A 387 -2.69 7.61 8.71
C ARG A 387 -1.61 8.65 8.40
N ARG A 388 -1.96 9.85 7.91
CA ARG A 388 -1.02 10.99 7.86
C ARG A 388 -0.72 11.52 9.26
N CYS A 389 -1.71 11.56 10.13
CA CYS A 389 -1.61 12.07 11.49
C CYS A 389 -1.52 10.95 12.54
N TRP A 390 -2.30 9.88 12.37
CA TRP A 390 -2.35 8.75 13.29
C TRP A 390 -1.39 7.65 12.87
N ARG A 391 -0.12 7.81 13.25
CA ARG A 391 0.99 6.94 12.83
C ARG A 391 2.11 6.91 13.86
N PHE A 392 3.11 6.07 13.67
CA PHE A 392 4.30 6.01 14.49
C PHE A 392 4.89 7.41 14.74
N GLY A 393 5.21 7.69 16.00
CA GLY A 393 5.68 9.01 16.46
C GLY A 393 4.57 9.96 16.94
N GLN A 394 3.27 9.61 16.75
CA GLN A 394 2.18 10.32 17.38
C GLN A 394 2.07 9.94 18.85
N THR A 395 2.08 10.93 19.73
CA THR A 395 2.07 10.73 21.19
C THR A 395 0.74 11.12 21.85
N GLN A 396 -0.16 11.76 21.09
CA GLN A 396 -1.44 12.26 21.61
C GLN A 396 -2.64 11.64 20.86
N PRO A 397 -3.81 11.54 21.53
CA PRO A 397 -5.03 11.09 20.87
C PRO A 397 -5.34 11.91 19.62
N VAL A 398 -5.62 11.23 18.52
CA VAL A 398 -6.02 11.86 17.26
C VAL A 398 -7.54 11.93 17.18
N HIS A 399 -8.07 13.07 16.77
CA HIS A 399 -9.49 13.33 16.64
C HIS A 399 -9.85 13.54 15.17
N ALA A 400 -10.64 12.65 14.61
CA ALA A 400 -11.19 12.75 13.27
C ALA A 400 -12.67 13.14 13.34
N TYR A 401 -13.05 14.18 12.62
CA TYR A 401 -14.42 14.70 12.55
C TYR A 401 -14.97 14.48 11.16
N LEU A 402 -16.10 13.76 11.07
CA LEU A 402 -16.82 13.51 9.83
C LEU A 402 -18.02 14.46 9.78
N PHE A 403 -17.98 15.45 8.89
CA PHE A 403 -19.09 16.37 8.67
C PHE A 403 -19.99 15.81 7.58
N VAL A 404 -21.18 15.33 7.94
CA VAL A 404 -22.12 14.64 7.05
C VAL A 404 -23.52 15.23 7.20
N SER A 405 -24.32 15.17 6.15
CA SER A 405 -25.74 15.50 6.25
C SER A 405 -26.54 14.33 6.83
N GLU A 406 -27.77 14.61 7.29
CA GLU A 406 -28.71 13.56 7.72
C GLU A 406 -28.96 12.51 6.63
N GLN A 407 -28.95 12.93 5.36
CA GLN A 407 -29.11 12.06 4.20
C GLN A 407 -27.92 11.12 3.95
N GLU A 408 -26.75 11.43 4.52
CA GLU A 408 -25.51 10.65 4.42
C GLU A 408 -25.26 9.74 5.64
N GLY A 409 -26.25 9.50 6.50
CA GLY A 409 -26.11 8.78 7.77
C GLY A 409 -25.45 7.39 7.67
N ALA A 410 -25.60 6.71 6.53
CA ALA A 410 -24.93 5.44 6.24
C ALA A 410 -23.43 5.54 5.98
N VAL A 411 -22.87 6.72 5.75
CA VAL A 411 -21.44 6.88 5.37
C VAL A 411 -20.52 6.34 6.46
N ARG A 412 -20.76 6.73 7.72
CA ARG A 412 -19.97 6.25 8.85
C ARG A 412 -20.11 4.74 9.03
N ALA A 413 -21.32 4.21 9.01
CA ALA A 413 -21.56 2.77 9.15
C ALA A 413 -20.89 1.97 8.04
N ASN A 414 -20.89 2.49 6.80
CA ASN A 414 -20.19 1.90 5.66
C ASN A 414 -18.67 1.95 5.82
N LEU A 415 -18.12 3.08 6.29
CA LEU A 415 -16.67 3.19 6.56
C LEU A 415 -16.24 2.23 7.67
N GLU A 416 -16.98 2.21 8.79
CA GLU A 416 -16.69 1.29 9.91
C GLU A 416 -16.84 -0.18 9.51
N ARG A 417 -17.80 -0.51 8.64
CA ARG A 417 -17.94 -1.86 8.09
C ARG A 417 -16.75 -2.21 7.22
N LYS A 418 -16.40 -1.35 6.26
CA LYS A 418 -15.24 -1.55 5.36
C LYS A 418 -13.92 -1.61 6.13
N ASP A 419 -13.80 -0.81 7.19
CA ASP A 419 -12.63 -0.81 8.07
C ASP A 419 -12.49 -2.16 8.79
N ARG A 420 -13.58 -2.66 9.38
CA ARG A 420 -13.61 -4.00 9.99
C ARG A 420 -13.32 -5.11 8.98
N ASP A 421 -13.89 -5.01 7.77
CA ASP A 421 -13.67 -6.00 6.70
C ASP A 421 -12.20 -6.00 6.25
N ALA A 422 -11.60 -4.82 6.06
CA ALA A 422 -10.19 -4.66 5.71
C ALA A 422 -9.25 -5.07 6.85
N GLU A 423 -9.55 -4.69 8.10
CA GLU A 423 -8.79 -5.14 9.27
C GLU A 423 -8.85 -6.65 9.42
N ARG A 424 -10.02 -7.25 9.25
CA ARG A 424 -10.19 -8.70 9.28
C ARG A 424 -9.40 -9.38 8.17
N LEU A 425 -9.53 -8.88 6.94
CA LEU A 425 -8.80 -9.37 5.78
C LEU A 425 -7.30 -9.31 6.03
N PHE A 426 -6.79 -8.18 6.51
CA PHE A 426 -5.37 -8.00 6.80
C PHE A 426 -4.89 -8.80 8.02
N ALA A 427 -5.75 -8.99 9.03
CA ALA A 427 -5.47 -9.84 10.18
C ALA A 427 -5.37 -11.32 9.79
N GLU A 428 -6.31 -11.80 8.97
CA GLU A 428 -6.27 -13.17 8.43
C GLU A 428 -5.01 -13.36 7.58
N LEU A 429 -4.68 -12.38 6.73
CA LEU A 429 -3.48 -12.36 5.91
C LEU A 429 -2.21 -12.46 6.76
N SER A 430 -2.08 -11.59 7.77
CA SER A 430 -0.92 -11.60 8.66
C SER A 430 -0.84 -12.91 9.45
N ALA A 431 -1.94 -13.41 10.00
CA ALA A 431 -1.96 -14.66 10.76
C ALA A 431 -1.59 -15.89 9.91
N GLU A 432 -2.13 -15.96 8.69
CA GLU A 432 -1.86 -17.08 7.77
C GLU A 432 -0.43 -17.06 7.23
N THR A 433 0.14 -15.86 7.07
CA THR A 433 1.50 -15.70 6.55
C THR A 433 2.56 -15.59 7.64
N ALA A 434 2.21 -15.22 8.89
CA ALA A 434 3.17 -14.88 9.94
C ALA A 434 4.26 -15.95 10.16
N ALA A 435 3.88 -17.23 10.24
CA ALA A 435 4.84 -18.30 10.40
C ALA A 435 5.75 -18.44 9.16
N ALA A 436 5.17 -18.41 7.96
CA ALA A 436 5.91 -18.54 6.72
C ALA A 436 6.80 -17.31 6.46
N VAL A 437 6.31 -16.11 6.74
CA VAL A 437 7.09 -14.85 6.63
C VAL A 437 8.23 -14.86 7.66
N ARG A 438 7.96 -15.30 8.89
CA ARG A 438 9.01 -15.43 9.93
C ARG A 438 10.10 -16.41 9.51
N ASP A 439 9.72 -17.59 9.03
CA ASP A 439 10.66 -18.59 8.54
C ASP A 439 11.50 -18.04 7.36
N GLU A 440 10.88 -17.35 6.42
CA GLU A 440 11.53 -16.76 5.26
C GLU A 440 12.42 -15.56 5.63
N VAL A 441 11.92 -14.63 6.43
CA VAL A 441 12.63 -13.38 6.78
C VAL A 441 13.77 -13.65 7.76
N LEU A 442 13.53 -14.46 8.80
CA LEU A 442 14.56 -14.77 9.81
C LEU A 442 15.49 -15.93 9.40
N GLY A 443 15.26 -16.55 8.25
CA GLY A 443 16.09 -17.65 7.77
C GLY A 443 16.00 -18.90 8.66
N GLN A 444 14.94 -19.03 9.44
CA GLN A 444 14.67 -20.23 10.22
C GLN A 444 14.17 -21.30 9.24
N ALA A 445 15.11 -22.00 8.61
CA ALA A 445 14.77 -23.12 7.76
C ALA A 445 14.01 -24.14 8.61
N ARG A 446 12.72 -24.35 8.33
CA ARG A 446 12.07 -25.58 8.74
C ARG A 446 12.94 -26.71 8.22
N GLN A 447 13.42 -27.58 9.12
CA GLN A 447 13.87 -28.89 8.70
C GLN A 447 12.68 -29.54 7.98
N SER A 448 12.70 -29.51 6.65
CA SER A 448 11.77 -30.30 5.87
C SER A 448 12.14 -31.74 6.23
N ASN A 449 11.33 -32.42 7.03
CA ASN A 449 11.40 -33.85 7.08
C ASN A 449 11.19 -34.33 5.65
N PRO A 450 12.20 -34.89 4.99
CA PRO A 450 12.00 -35.40 3.65
C PRO A 450 10.86 -36.43 3.78
N TYR A 451 9.80 -36.20 2.99
CA TYR A 451 8.71 -37.16 2.92
C TYR A 451 9.31 -38.48 2.44
N ALA A 452 9.53 -39.40 3.37
CA ALA A 452 9.86 -40.78 3.08
C ALA A 452 8.53 -41.53 3.04
N PRO A 453 8.00 -41.89 1.85
CA PRO A 453 6.78 -42.66 1.77
C PRO A 453 7.02 -44.02 2.43
N GLY A 454 6.25 -44.33 3.47
CA GLY A 454 6.34 -45.62 4.19
C GLY A 454 5.90 -46.81 3.34
N ALA A 455 5.48 -46.60 2.10
CA ALA A 455 5.19 -47.65 1.12
C ALA A 455 5.64 -47.18 -0.29
N PRO A 456 6.24 -48.05 -1.08
CA PRO A 456 6.61 -47.73 -2.45
C PRO A 456 5.36 -47.40 -3.28
N LEU A 457 5.46 -46.35 -4.11
CA LEU A 457 4.40 -45.92 -5.03
C LEU A 457 4.08 -47.10 -5.96
N ARG A 458 2.91 -47.69 -5.83
CA ARG A 458 2.43 -48.69 -6.78
C ARG A 458 1.75 -47.98 -7.94
N LEU A 459 2.38 -48.04 -9.09
CA LEU A 459 1.75 -47.55 -10.33
C LEU A 459 0.51 -48.41 -10.61
N PRO A 460 -0.64 -47.81 -10.93
CA PRO A 460 -1.80 -48.53 -11.40
C PRO A 460 -1.43 -49.43 -12.60
N THR A 461 -2.02 -50.63 -12.68
CA THR A 461 -1.69 -51.63 -13.71
C THR A 461 -1.89 -51.15 -15.15
N PHE A 462 -2.72 -50.15 -15.38
CA PHE A 462 -2.93 -49.53 -16.68
C PHE A 462 -1.79 -48.58 -17.11
N LEU A 463 -0.91 -48.17 -16.19
CA LEU A 463 0.29 -47.35 -16.46
C LEU A 463 1.58 -48.21 -16.54
N THR A 464 1.49 -49.49 -16.26
CA THR A 464 2.63 -50.37 -16.45
C THR A 464 2.74 -50.84 -17.91
N PRO A 465 3.87 -50.58 -18.60
CA PRO A 465 4.03 -51.09 -19.99
C PRO A 465 3.84 -52.59 -20.01
N ARG A 466 2.93 -53.07 -20.85
CA ARG A 466 2.86 -54.52 -21.16
C ARG A 466 4.22 -54.95 -21.72
N ARG A 467 4.91 -55.86 -21.03
CA ARG A 467 6.08 -56.50 -21.62
C ARG A 467 5.61 -57.14 -22.92
N ALA A 468 6.21 -56.70 -24.04
CA ALA A 468 6.08 -57.45 -25.29
C ALA A 468 6.63 -58.85 -25.08
N ALA A 469 5.79 -59.84 -25.41
CA ALA A 469 6.17 -61.26 -25.41
C ALA A 469 7.13 -61.53 -26.55
#